data_56c9a91bed21ec38cf8c549ffc099758
#
_entry.id   56c9a91bed21ec38cf8c549ffc099758
#
_cell.length_a   1.000
_cell.length_b   1.000
_cell.length_c   1.000
_cell.angle_alpha   90.00
_cell.angle_beta   90.00
_cell.angle_gamma   90.00
#
_symmetry.space_group_name_H-M   'P 1'
#
loop_
_entity.id
_entity.type
_entity.pdbx_description
1 polymer ?
#
loop_
_entity_poly.entity_id
_entity_poly.type
_entity_poly.pdbx_seq_one_letter_code
_entity_poly.pdbx_strand_id
1 'polypeptide(L)'
;MTSIAVSTMFIPVYDPEESLAFYRDALGLEVRNDVSADGYRWVTVGAPGQDVDVVLFQPHGGRSKTEGDQMVELMTKGSLQAAIFRAEDLDETLEKVRASGAEVMQEPVSQPWGARDCAFRDPAGNMVRIAQA
;
A
#
# COMPACT_ATOMS: atom_id res chain seq x y z
N MET A 1 10.74 -21.44 -24.13
CA MET A 1 9.53 -20.83 -23.53
C MET A 1 9.96 -19.80 -22.51
N THR A 2 9.32 -18.64 -22.53
CA THR A 2 9.57 -17.58 -21.59
C THR A 2 8.35 -17.41 -20.71
N SER A 3 8.58 -17.38 -19.39
CA SER A 3 7.55 -17.04 -18.43
C SER A 3 7.91 -15.74 -17.76
N ILE A 4 6.90 -14.88 -17.54
CA ILE A 4 7.08 -13.61 -16.86
C ILE A 4 6.00 -13.47 -15.79
N ALA A 5 6.38 -12.89 -14.65
CA ALA A 5 5.47 -12.64 -13.54
C ALA A 5 5.86 -11.34 -12.85
N VAL A 6 4.91 -10.75 -12.15
CA VAL A 6 5.22 -9.59 -11.31
C VAL A 6 6.07 -10.07 -10.14
N SER A 7 7.25 -9.51 -9.99
CA SER A 7 8.18 -9.83 -8.89
C SER A 7 8.07 -8.80 -7.78
N THR A 8 8.08 -7.53 -8.15
CA THR A 8 8.16 -6.43 -7.19
C THR A 8 7.35 -5.26 -7.71
N MET A 9 6.65 -4.59 -6.82
CA MET A 9 5.96 -3.35 -7.10
C MET A 9 6.32 -2.32 -6.02
N PHE A 10 6.00 -1.05 -6.27
CA PHE A 10 6.46 0.05 -5.41
C PHE A 10 5.29 0.92 -4.98
N ILE A 11 5.26 1.26 -3.70
CA ILE A 11 4.28 2.19 -3.13
C ILE A 11 5.05 3.32 -2.44
N PRO A 12 4.84 4.60 -2.85
CA PRO A 12 5.46 5.71 -2.16
C PRO A 12 4.82 5.93 -0.80
N VAL A 13 5.62 6.19 0.22
CA VAL A 13 5.12 6.42 1.58
C VAL A 13 5.80 7.67 2.15
N TYR A 14 5.19 8.27 3.17
CA TYR A 14 5.75 9.44 3.85
C TYR A 14 6.61 9.00 5.03
N ASP A 15 6.01 8.27 5.97
CA ASP A 15 6.68 7.78 7.17
C ASP A 15 6.64 6.25 7.14
N PRO A 16 7.78 5.56 7.02
CA PRO A 16 7.82 4.10 6.96
C PRO A 16 7.18 3.40 8.16
N GLU A 17 7.34 3.95 9.37
CA GLU A 17 6.76 3.34 10.56
C GLU A 17 5.23 3.43 10.57
N GLU A 18 4.66 4.58 10.19
CA GLU A 18 3.21 4.72 10.06
C GLU A 18 2.67 3.80 8.97
N SER A 19 3.41 3.67 7.88
CA SER A 19 3.01 2.79 6.77
C SER A 19 3.06 1.32 7.18
N LEU A 20 4.03 0.91 7.99
CA LEU A 20 4.08 -0.45 8.53
C LEU A 20 2.91 -0.73 9.48
N ALA A 21 2.47 0.25 10.25
CA ALA A 21 1.29 0.08 11.09
C ALA A 21 0.05 -0.23 10.25
N PHE A 22 -0.04 0.33 9.06
CA PHE A 22 -1.13 0.04 8.12
C PHE A 22 -0.90 -1.29 7.38
N TYR A 23 0.21 -1.40 6.63
CA TYR A 23 0.42 -2.55 5.73
C TYR A 23 0.75 -3.84 6.48
N ARG A 24 1.58 -3.78 7.51
CA ARG A 24 1.95 -4.94 8.30
C ARG A 24 0.88 -5.27 9.35
N ASP A 25 0.51 -4.29 10.18
CA ASP A 25 -0.31 -4.55 11.37
C ASP A 25 -1.80 -4.64 11.03
N ALA A 26 -2.34 -3.73 10.22
CA ALA A 26 -3.76 -3.76 9.85
C ALA A 26 -4.04 -4.74 8.72
N LEU A 27 -3.23 -4.76 7.65
CA LEU A 27 -3.46 -5.65 6.51
C LEU A 27 -2.83 -7.03 6.66
N GLY A 28 -1.88 -7.21 7.58
CA GLY A 28 -1.26 -8.52 7.82
C GLY A 28 -0.14 -8.88 6.87
N LEU A 29 0.46 -7.92 6.17
CA LEU A 29 1.63 -8.18 5.34
C LEU A 29 2.85 -8.41 6.23
N GLU A 30 3.81 -9.20 5.75
CA GLU A 30 5.05 -9.46 6.47
C GLU A 30 6.21 -8.64 5.89
N VAL A 31 7.11 -8.21 6.77
CA VAL A 31 8.34 -7.54 6.37
C VAL A 31 9.32 -8.58 5.83
N ARG A 32 9.82 -8.36 4.61
CA ARG A 32 10.77 -9.26 3.96
C ARG A 32 12.17 -8.67 3.85
N ASN A 33 12.28 -7.35 3.83
CA ASN A 33 13.56 -6.66 3.80
C ASN A 33 13.37 -5.24 4.31
N ASP A 34 14.46 -4.64 4.82
CA ASP A 34 14.43 -3.28 5.36
C ASP A 34 15.82 -2.69 5.16
N VAL A 35 15.96 -1.78 4.21
CA VAL A 35 17.24 -1.19 3.81
C VAL A 35 17.19 0.32 4.01
N SER A 36 18.20 0.85 4.67
CA SER A 36 18.38 2.29 4.83
C SER A 36 19.66 2.72 4.12
N ALA A 37 19.58 3.80 3.33
CA ALA A 37 20.72 4.38 2.63
C ALA A 37 20.49 5.88 2.43
N ASP A 38 21.52 6.68 2.64
CA ASP A 38 21.50 8.13 2.43
C ASP A 38 20.36 8.86 3.16
N GLY A 39 19.99 8.36 4.34
CA GLY A 39 18.93 8.95 5.16
C GLY A 39 17.53 8.55 4.75
N TYR A 40 17.37 7.67 3.79
CA TYR A 40 16.08 7.16 3.34
C TYR A 40 15.96 5.66 3.56
N ARG A 41 14.72 5.17 3.57
CA ARG A 41 14.43 3.79 3.93
C ARG A 41 13.54 3.14 2.87
N TRP A 42 13.86 1.90 2.52
CA TRP A 42 13.08 1.05 1.64
C TRP A 42 12.69 -0.20 2.43
N VAL A 43 11.39 -0.35 2.69
CA VAL A 43 10.88 -1.51 3.44
C VAL A 43 10.09 -2.39 2.48
N THR A 44 10.52 -3.63 2.32
CA THR A 44 9.82 -4.59 1.48
C THR A 44 8.87 -5.40 2.34
N VAL A 45 7.60 -5.45 1.93
CA VAL A 45 6.56 -6.25 2.56
C VAL A 45 5.92 -7.15 1.52
N GLY A 46 5.19 -8.17 1.97
CA GLY A 46 4.48 -9.07 1.09
C GLY A 46 3.43 -9.87 1.83
N ALA A 47 2.46 -10.41 1.11
CA ALA A 47 1.45 -11.26 1.71
C ALA A 47 2.04 -12.65 2.00
N PRO A 48 1.80 -13.22 3.21
CA PRO A 48 2.23 -14.57 3.50
C PRO A 48 1.76 -15.56 2.42
N GLY A 49 2.71 -16.32 1.87
CA GLY A 49 2.41 -17.30 0.83
C GLY A 49 2.33 -16.75 -0.59
N GLN A 50 2.41 -15.44 -0.79
CA GLN A 50 2.44 -14.83 -2.11
C GLN A 50 3.87 -14.41 -2.46
N ASP A 51 4.29 -14.69 -3.68
CA ASP A 51 5.66 -14.44 -4.14
C ASP A 51 5.79 -13.11 -4.88
N VAL A 52 5.14 -12.07 -4.34
CA VAL A 52 5.22 -10.70 -4.84
C VAL A 52 5.68 -9.81 -3.69
N ASP A 53 6.72 -9.03 -3.95
CA ASP A 53 7.24 -8.07 -3.00
C ASP A 53 6.67 -6.68 -3.27
N VAL A 54 6.37 -5.95 -2.22
CA VAL A 54 5.91 -4.55 -2.29
C VAL A 54 6.93 -3.70 -1.53
N VAL A 55 7.60 -2.80 -2.23
CA VAL A 55 8.58 -1.90 -1.62
C VAL A 55 7.90 -0.60 -1.25
N LEU A 56 7.89 -0.30 0.05
CA LEU A 56 7.44 0.99 0.58
C LEU A 56 8.66 1.91 0.57
N PHE A 57 8.61 2.98 -0.22
CA PHE A 57 9.78 3.85 -0.40
C PHE A 57 9.42 5.31 -0.15
N GLN A 58 10.41 6.06 0.36
CA GLN A 58 10.27 7.49 0.55
C GLN A 58 10.60 8.22 -0.76
N PRO A 59 9.72 9.12 -1.25
CA PRO A 59 9.88 9.73 -2.58
C PRO A 59 11.20 10.43 -2.83
N HIS A 60 11.81 11.03 -1.81
CA HIS A 60 13.09 11.72 -1.97
C HIS A 60 14.28 10.76 -2.13
N GLY A 61 14.12 9.49 -1.78
CA GLY A 61 15.18 8.52 -1.93
C GLY A 61 15.50 8.24 -3.41
N GLY A 62 16.69 8.61 -3.84
CA GLY A 62 17.13 8.41 -5.23
C GLY A 62 16.57 9.41 -6.23
N ARG A 63 15.93 10.51 -5.77
CA ARG A 63 15.38 11.56 -6.63
C ARG A 63 15.92 12.92 -6.26
N SER A 64 15.79 13.90 -7.17
CA SER A 64 16.08 15.29 -6.85
C SER A 64 15.09 15.81 -5.81
N LYS A 65 15.47 16.88 -5.11
CA LYS A 65 14.57 17.52 -4.15
C LYS A 65 13.26 17.94 -4.81
N THR A 66 13.33 18.53 -6.00
CA THR A 66 12.15 19.01 -6.72
C THR A 66 11.20 17.86 -7.06
N GLU A 67 11.71 16.77 -7.61
CA GLU A 67 10.90 15.62 -7.97
C GLU A 67 10.32 14.93 -6.74
N GLY A 68 11.11 14.79 -5.68
CA GLY A 68 10.63 14.25 -4.41
C GLY A 68 9.50 15.08 -3.81
N ASP A 69 9.67 16.43 -3.81
CA ASP A 69 8.65 17.34 -3.31
C ASP A 69 7.34 17.23 -4.12
N GLN A 70 7.46 17.13 -5.44
CA GLN A 70 6.29 16.98 -6.33
C GLN A 70 5.55 15.68 -6.05
N MET A 71 6.28 14.58 -5.86
CA MET A 71 5.67 13.29 -5.56
C MET A 71 5.00 13.30 -4.20
N VAL A 72 5.63 13.87 -3.18
CA VAL A 72 5.04 14.01 -1.83
C VAL A 72 3.76 14.83 -1.91
N GLU A 73 3.74 15.92 -2.66
CA GLU A 73 2.53 16.73 -2.82
C GLU A 73 1.39 15.93 -3.44
N LEU A 74 1.65 15.22 -4.54
CA LEU A 74 0.64 14.39 -5.19
C LEU A 74 0.14 13.27 -4.28
N MET A 75 1.05 12.64 -3.57
CA MET A 75 0.74 11.55 -2.64
C MET A 75 -0.14 12.04 -1.47
N THR A 76 0.30 13.09 -0.79
CA THR A 76 -0.38 13.55 0.42
C THR A 76 -1.74 14.18 0.14
N LYS A 77 -1.95 14.74 -1.04
CA LYS A 77 -3.27 15.25 -1.42
C LYS A 77 -4.20 14.17 -1.96
N GLY A 78 -3.74 12.93 -2.04
CA GLY A 78 -4.58 11.79 -2.41
C GLY A 78 -4.70 11.50 -3.89
N SER A 79 -3.79 12.01 -4.71
CA SER A 79 -3.82 11.80 -6.17
C SER A 79 -3.22 10.47 -6.61
N LEU A 80 -2.52 9.76 -5.73
CA LEU A 80 -1.84 8.51 -6.07
C LEU A 80 -2.61 7.30 -5.56
N GLN A 81 -2.44 6.20 -6.27
CA GLN A 81 -2.98 4.90 -5.91
C GLN A 81 -1.83 4.00 -5.45
N ALA A 82 -2.11 3.15 -4.47
CA ALA A 82 -1.15 2.14 -4.02
C ALA A 82 -1.35 0.83 -4.77
N ALA A 83 -2.34 0.05 -4.34
CA ALA A 83 -2.57 -1.28 -4.90
C ALA A 83 -4.03 -1.69 -4.68
N ILE A 84 -4.43 -2.75 -5.36
CA ILE A 84 -5.66 -3.47 -5.07
C ILE A 84 -5.25 -4.79 -4.44
N PHE A 85 -5.65 -5.00 -3.19
CA PHE A 85 -5.45 -6.26 -2.49
C PHE A 85 -6.72 -7.10 -2.59
N ARG A 86 -6.59 -8.39 -2.36
CA ARG A 86 -7.72 -9.30 -2.30
C ARG A 86 -7.76 -9.95 -0.92
N ALA A 87 -8.92 -9.95 -0.28
CA ALA A 87 -9.11 -10.52 1.03
C ALA A 87 -10.15 -11.65 0.97
N GLU A 88 -9.90 -12.74 1.70
CA GLU A 88 -10.86 -13.83 1.79
C GLU A 88 -12.10 -13.42 2.58
N ASP A 89 -11.92 -12.58 3.60
CA ASP A 89 -13.02 -12.01 4.37
C ASP A 89 -12.89 -10.48 4.37
N LEU A 90 -13.56 -9.85 3.42
CA LEU A 90 -13.49 -8.41 3.24
C LEU A 90 -14.02 -7.67 4.47
N ASP A 91 -15.11 -8.14 5.07
CA ASP A 91 -15.73 -7.46 6.20
C ASP A 91 -14.81 -7.48 7.44
N GLU A 92 -14.12 -8.60 7.70
CA GLU A 92 -13.15 -8.68 8.77
C GLU A 92 -11.96 -7.74 8.53
N THR A 93 -11.45 -7.73 7.30
CA THR A 93 -10.35 -6.84 6.92
C THR A 93 -10.75 -5.38 7.08
N LEU A 94 -11.97 -5.03 6.66
CA LEU A 94 -12.52 -3.68 6.81
C LEU A 94 -12.49 -3.24 8.27
N GLU A 95 -12.90 -4.10 9.19
CA GLU A 95 -12.92 -3.76 10.62
C GLU A 95 -11.51 -3.54 11.18
N LYS A 96 -10.53 -4.34 10.77
CA LYS A 96 -9.14 -4.15 11.18
C LYS A 96 -8.58 -2.83 10.67
N VAL A 97 -8.84 -2.49 9.42
CA VAL A 97 -8.37 -1.26 8.82
C VAL A 97 -9.06 -0.05 9.45
N ARG A 98 -10.37 -0.15 9.69
CA ARG A 98 -11.12 0.89 10.38
C ARG A 98 -10.57 1.12 11.80
N ALA A 99 -10.25 0.05 12.52
CA ALA A 99 -9.69 0.12 13.87
C ALA A 99 -8.30 0.75 13.90
N SER A 100 -7.55 0.71 12.79
CA SER A 100 -6.24 1.37 12.68
C SER A 100 -6.34 2.89 12.56
N GLY A 101 -7.54 3.43 12.37
CA GLY A 101 -7.77 4.87 12.17
C GLY A 101 -7.69 5.32 10.72
N ALA A 102 -7.55 4.41 9.78
CA ALA A 102 -7.49 4.75 8.36
C ALA A 102 -8.83 5.34 7.88
N GLU A 103 -8.73 6.34 6.98
CA GLU A 103 -9.91 6.93 6.37
C GLU A 103 -10.55 5.94 5.38
N VAL A 104 -11.83 5.66 5.58
CA VAL A 104 -12.61 4.84 4.65
C VAL A 104 -13.15 5.76 3.55
N MET A 105 -12.70 5.55 2.31
CA MET A 105 -13.15 6.33 1.17
C MET A 105 -14.44 5.79 0.57
N GLN A 106 -14.60 4.46 0.62
CA GLN A 106 -15.75 3.78 0.06
C GLN A 106 -16.03 2.53 0.89
N GLU A 107 -17.24 2.43 1.43
CA GLU A 107 -17.70 1.22 2.08
C GLU A 107 -17.88 0.10 1.04
N PRO A 108 -17.92 -1.18 1.47
CA PRO A 108 -18.05 -2.28 0.52
C PRO A 108 -19.30 -2.14 -0.37
N VAL A 109 -19.07 -2.20 -1.68
CA VAL A 109 -20.12 -2.18 -2.69
C VAL A 109 -19.79 -3.18 -3.80
N SER A 110 -20.83 -3.65 -4.48
CA SER A 110 -20.66 -4.44 -5.69
C SER A 110 -20.47 -3.50 -6.87
N GLN A 111 -19.34 -3.63 -7.54
CA GLN A 111 -19.00 -2.78 -8.69
C GLN A 111 -19.68 -3.30 -9.97
N PRO A 112 -19.87 -2.43 -10.99
CA PRO A 112 -20.47 -2.85 -12.25
C PRO A 112 -19.70 -3.98 -12.97
N TRP A 113 -18.39 -4.08 -12.72
CA TRP A 113 -17.56 -5.14 -13.31
C TRP A 113 -17.57 -6.45 -12.50
N GLY A 114 -18.36 -6.56 -11.44
CA GLY A 114 -18.60 -7.80 -10.71
C GLY A 114 -17.84 -7.97 -9.40
N ALA A 115 -16.87 -7.11 -9.11
CA ALA A 115 -16.13 -7.17 -7.86
C ALA A 115 -16.93 -6.52 -6.71
N ARG A 116 -16.85 -7.11 -5.51
CA ARG A 116 -17.27 -6.43 -4.28
C ARG A 116 -16.02 -5.92 -3.60
N ASP A 117 -15.90 -4.61 -3.43
CA ASP A 117 -14.70 -4.01 -2.89
C ASP A 117 -14.99 -2.79 -2.01
N CYS A 118 -13.95 -2.33 -1.33
CA CYS A 118 -13.93 -1.09 -0.56
C CYS A 118 -12.62 -0.35 -0.82
N ALA A 119 -12.54 0.89 -0.35
CA ALA A 119 -11.36 1.71 -0.54
C ALA A 119 -11.02 2.50 0.72
N PHE A 120 -9.72 2.65 0.95
CA PHE A 120 -9.15 3.37 2.10
C PHE A 120 -8.05 4.31 1.62
N ARG A 121 -7.65 5.23 2.49
CA ARG A 121 -6.38 5.92 2.37
C ARG A 121 -5.37 5.28 3.30
N ASP A 122 -4.16 5.04 2.80
CA ASP A 122 -3.06 4.66 3.69
C ASP A 122 -2.55 5.91 4.44
N PRO A 123 -1.63 5.76 5.42
CA PRO A 123 -1.15 6.91 6.19
C PRO A 123 -0.47 8.00 5.37
N ALA A 124 0.01 7.69 4.18
CA ALA A 124 0.64 8.66 3.28
C ALA A 124 -0.36 9.41 2.39
N GLY A 125 -1.59 8.93 2.30
CA GLY A 125 -2.65 9.50 1.46
C GLY A 125 -2.96 8.70 0.20
N ASN A 126 -2.25 7.61 -0.08
CA ASN A 126 -2.51 6.77 -1.24
C ASN A 126 -3.85 6.06 -1.11
N MET A 127 -4.55 5.90 -2.23
CA MET A 127 -5.76 5.09 -2.25
C MET A 127 -5.38 3.60 -2.29
N VAL A 128 -5.94 2.84 -1.37
CA VAL A 128 -5.81 1.38 -1.31
C VAL A 128 -7.19 0.78 -1.49
N ARG A 129 -7.33 -0.12 -2.43
CA ARG A 129 -8.58 -0.83 -2.66
C ARG A 129 -8.43 -2.29 -2.24
N ILE A 130 -9.49 -2.85 -1.64
CA ILE A 130 -9.49 -4.25 -1.21
C ILE A 130 -10.74 -4.90 -1.78
N ALA A 131 -10.54 -5.99 -2.51
CA ALA A 131 -11.62 -6.74 -3.15
C ALA A 131 -11.86 -8.07 -2.42
N GLN A 132 -13.11 -8.50 -2.38
CA GLN A 132 -13.49 -9.81 -1.87
C GLN A 132 -12.97 -10.88 -2.82
N ALA A 133 -12.27 -11.84 -2.27
CA ALA A 133 -11.81 -13.00 -3.03
C ALA A 133 -12.98 -13.90 -3.44
#